data_e3b695d8b5f4eaf8e03d2ab00eda266b
#
_entry.id   e3b695d8b5f4eaf8e03d2ab00eda266b
#
_cell.length_a   1.000
_cell.length_b   1.000
_cell.length_c   1.000
_cell.angle_alpha   90.00
_cell.angle_beta   90.00
_cell.angle_gamma   90.00
#
_symmetry.space_group_name_H-M   'P 1'
#
loop_
_entity.id
_entity.type
_entity.pdbx_description
1 polymer ?
#
loop_
_entity_poly.entity_id
_entity_poly.type
_entity_poly.pdbx_seq_one_letter_code
_entity_poly.pdbx_strand_id
1 'polypeptide(L)'
;MHTVAIQREIYEQNRWIATSLFKAFLESRQWAIDKMYFSAAQRYMLPWLFDDLHEVDEYFGKDLWAYGVEENRPTLEAFVKYMQQQHFIKKEIPIDDLFVPIHGRIE
;
A
#
# COMPACT_ATOMS: atom_id res chain seq x y z
N MET A 1 -6.81 0.57 5.90
CA MET A 1 -5.41 0.27 5.57
C MET A 1 -5.20 -1.23 5.71
N HIS A 2 -4.46 -1.84 4.79
CA HIS A 2 -4.19 -3.28 4.80
C HIS A 2 -2.69 -3.53 4.80
N THR A 3 -2.27 -4.57 5.50
CA THR A 3 -0.88 -5.01 5.55
C THR A 3 -0.78 -6.49 5.25
N VAL A 4 0.36 -6.93 4.75
CA VAL A 4 0.68 -8.35 4.56
C VAL A 4 1.64 -8.75 5.66
N ALA A 5 1.34 -9.84 6.35
CA ALA A 5 2.19 -10.39 7.39
C ALA A 5 2.87 -11.67 6.91
N ILE A 6 4.14 -11.80 7.24
CA ILE A 6 4.95 -13.01 6.99
C ILE A 6 5.33 -13.61 8.34
N GLN A 7 5.26 -14.93 8.48
CA GLN A 7 5.74 -15.59 9.68
C GLN A 7 7.23 -15.27 9.89
N ARG A 8 7.60 -14.90 11.12
CA ARG A 8 8.96 -14.47 11.47
C ARG A 8 10.02 -15.51 11.08
N GLU A 9 9.78 -16.77 11.40
CA GLU A 9 10.72 -17.86 11.10
C GLU A 9 10.96 -18.00 9.60
N ILE A 10 9.93 -17.88 8.78
CA ILE A 10 10.04 -17.93 7.32
C ILE A 10 10.83 -16.72 6.80
N TYR A 11 10.54 -15.54 7.30
CA TYR A 11 11.25 -14.33 6.92
C TYR A 11 12.73 -14.37 7.30
N GLU A 12 13.06 -14.82 8.52
CA GLU A 12 14.44 -14.88 8.98
C GLU A 12 15.30 -15.86 8.16
N GLN A 13 14.72 -16.95 7.70
CA GLN A 13 15.37 -17.91 6.82
C GLN A 13 15.45 -17.45 5.36
N ASN A 14 14.54 -16.59 4.93
CA ASN A 14 14.36 -16.23 3.52
C ASN A 14 14.02 -14.74 3.38
N ARG A 15 14.91 -13.84 3.77
CA ARG A 15 14.66 -12.38 3.79
C ARG A 15 14.25 -11.79 2.45
N TRP A 16 14.67 -12.41 1.35
CA TRP A 16 14.31 -12.02 -0.03
C TRP A 16 12.80 -12.09 -0.30
N ILE A 17 12.05 -12.91 0.47
CA ILE A 17 10.60 -13.10 0.28
C ILE A 17 9.85 -11.77 0.39
N ALA A 18 10.20 -10.92 1.35
CA ALA A 18 9.52 -9.64 1.55
C ALA A 18 9.59 -8.77 0.29
N THR A 19 10.79 -8.64 -0.30
CA THR A 19 11.00 -7.86 -1.52
C THR A 19 10.27 -8.48 -2.72
N SER A 20 10.32 -9.80 -2.87
CA SER A 20 9.65 -10.50 -3.97
C SER A 20 8.13 -10.37 -3.90
N LEU A 21 7.55 -10.53 -2.72
CA LEU A 21 6.12 -10.34 -2.51
C LEU A 21 5.71 -8.88 -2.76
N PHE A 22 6.48 -7.93 -2.27
CA PHE A 22 6.19 -6.51 -2.49
C PHE A 22 6.16 -6.17 -3.99
N LYS A 23 7.15 -6.64 -4.75
CA LYS A 23 7.17 -6.48 -6.24
C LYS A 23 5.95 -7.12 -6.90
N ALA A 24 5.61 -8.34 -6.54
CA ALA A 24 4.45 -9.02 -7.09
C ALA A 24 3.13 -8.27 -6.81
N PHE A 25 2.97 -7.71 -5.61
CA PHE A 25 1.82 -6.89 -5.27
C PHE A 25 1.81 -5.56 -6.03
N LEU A 26 2.97 -4.93 -6.24
CA LEU A 26 3.08 -3.71 -7.06
C LEU A 26 2.67 -3.98 -8.51
N GLU A 27 3.15 -5.05 -9.11
CA GLU A 27 2.79 -5.44 -10.47
C GLU A 27 1.29 -5.74 -10.60
N SER A 28 0.73 -6.47 -9.64
CA SER A 28 -0.70 -6.76 -9.58
C SER A 28 -1.54 -5.50 -9.45
N ARG A 29 -1.12 -4.56 -8.58
CA ARG A 29 -1.76 -3.25 -8.42
C ARG A 29 -1.72 -2.46 -9.72
N GLN A 30 -0.55 -2.35 -10.35
CA GLN A 30 -0.40 -1.60 -11.61
C GLN A 30 -1.29 -2.18 -12.70
N TRP A 31 -1.32 -3.51 -12.83
CA TRP A 31 -2.20 -4.17 -13.76
C TRP A 31 -3.68 -3.82 -13.52
N ALA A 32 -4.13 -3.78 -12.27
CA ALA A 32 -5.51 -3.43 -11.92
C ALA A 32 -5.83 -1.98 -12.29
N ILE A 33 -4.92 -1.04 -11.98
CA ILE A 33 -5.07 0.38 -12.32
C ILE A 33 -5.14 0.58 -13.83
N ASP A 34 -4.24 -0.03 -14.60
CA ASP A 34 -4.24 0.05 -16.06
C ASP A 34 -5.55 -0.43 -16.66
N LYS A 35 -6.19 -1.44 -16.04
CA LYS A 35 -7.48 -1.94 -16.48
C LYS A 35 -8.64 -1.00 -16.15
N MET A 36 -8.56 -0.25 -15.05
CA MET A 36 -9.57 0.76 -14.74
C MET A 36 -9.55 1.93 -15.73
N TYR A 37 -8.35 2.37 -16.12
CA TYR A 37 -8.17 3.49 -17.06
C TYR A 37 -8.29 3.08 -18.54
N PHE A 38 -8.43 1.78 -18.84
CA PHE A 38 -8.56 1.31 -20.21
C PHE A 38 -9.95 1.58 -20.77
N SER A 39 -10.05 2.58 -21.67
CA SER A 39 -11.31 3.09 -22.20
C SER A 39 -11.90 2.32 -23.39
N ALA A 40 -11.09 1.52 -24.10
CA ALA A 40 -11.55 0.84 -25.33
C ALA A 40 -12.54 -0.30 -25.05
N ALA A 41 -12.45 -0.94 -23.88
CA ALA A 41 -13.42 -1.93 -23.42
C ALA A 41 -13.54 -1.85 -21.90
N GLN A 42 -14.65 -1.30 -21.41
CA GLN A 42 -14.90 -1.23 -19.98
C GLN A 42 -15.01 -2.63 -19.39
N ARG A 43 -14.21 -2.88 -18.36
CA ARG A 43 -14.22 -4.14 -17.60
C ARG A 43 -15.10 -4.09 -16.37
N TYR A 44 -15.43 -2.89 -15.92
CA TYR A 44 -16.22 -2.63 -14.72
C TYR A 44 -17.56 -2.00 -15.11
N MET A 45 -18.65 -2.57 -14.62
CA MET A 45 -20.00 -2.07 -14.89
C MET A 45 -20.37 -0.91 -13.96
N LEU A 46 -19.53 0.14 -13.94
CA LEU A 46 -19.76 1.35 -13.17
C LEU A 46 -20.00 2.52 -14.13
N PRO A 47 -21.23 3.04 -14.22
CA PRO A 47 -21.61 4.06 -15.23
C PRO A 47 -20.73 5.34 -15.17
N TRP A 48 -20.28 5.72 -13.97
CA TRP A 48 -19.53 6.94 -13.71
C TRP A 48 -18.06 6.69 -13.42
N LEU A 49 -17.52 5.52 -13.77
CA LEU A 49 -16.14 5.13 -13.42
C LEU A 49 -15.10 6.17 -13.85
N PHE A 50 -15.20 6.72 -15.06
CA PHE A 50 -14.21 7.69 -15.54
C PHE A 50 -14.33 9.04 -14.86
N ASP A 51 -15.54 9.47 -14.54
CA ASP A 51 -15.76 10.70 -13.78
C ASP A 51 -15.22 10.55 -12.36
N ASP A 52 -15.48 9.42 -11.70
CA ASP A 52 -14.96 9.10 -10.37
C ASP A 52 -13.43 9.02 -10.36
N LEU A 53 -12.82 8.39 -11.37
CA LEU A 53 -11.36 8.30 -11.49
C LEU A 53 -10.74 9.69 -11.72
N HIS A 54 -11.38 10.54 -12.51
CA HIS A 54 -10.91 11.89 -12.77
C HIS A 54 -10.97 12.75 -11.49
N GLU A 55 -12.06 12.67 -10.74
CA GLU A 55 -12.20 13.33 -9.44
C GLU A 55 -11.13 12.86 -8.44
N VAL A 56 -10.88 11.56 -8.39
CA VAL A 56 -9.83 10.97 -7.55
C VAL A 56 -8.44 11.51 -7.94
N ASP A 57 -8.14 11.58 -9.24
CA ASP A 57 -6.87 12.11 -9.75
C ASP A 57 -6.68 13.60 -9.40
N GLU A 58 -7.76 14.38 -9.40
CA GLU A 58 -7.71 15.80 -9.02
C GLU A 58 -7.37 16.00 -7.54
N TYR A 59 -7.94 15.17 -6.64
CA TYR A 59 -7.75 15.33 -5.19
C TYR A 59 -6.49 14.64 -4.66
N PHE A 60 -6.15 13.47 -5.18
CA PHE A 60 -5.10 12.60 -4.62
C PHE A 60 -3.91 12.38 -5.56
N GLY A 61 -4.00 12.85 -6.81
CA GLY A 61 -3.05 12.49 -7.85
C GLY A 61 -3.25 11.04 -8.30
N LYS A 62 -2.44 10.61 -9.27
CA LYS A 62 -2.58 9.29 -9.91
C LYS A 62 -2.20 8.11 -9.03
N ASP A 63 -1.71 8.34 -7.82
CA ASP A 63 -1.22 7.28 -6.93
C ASP A 63 -2.02 7.18 -5.61
N LEU A 64 -3.33 7.28 -5.69
CA LEU A 64 -4.23 7.17 -4.53
C LEU A 64 -3.99 5.89 -3.72
N TRP A 65 -3.71 4.77 -4.37
CA TRP A 65 -3.46 3.48 -3.73
C TRP A 65 -1.96 3.15 -3.65
N ALA A 66 -1.15 4.12 -3.28
CA ALA A 66 0.28 3.94 -3.14
C ALA A 66 0.62 2.80 -2.18
N TYR A 67 1.54 1.92 -2.60
CA TYR A 67 2.10 0.88 -1.76
C TYR A 67 3.47 1.32 -1.23
N GLY A 68 3.81 0.88 -0.03
CA GLY A 68 5.09 1.19 0.58
C GLY A 68 4.94 1.96 1.88
N VAL A 69 5.98 1.93 2.70
CA VAL A 69 6.01 2.61 3.99
C VAL A 69 6.16 4.12 3.79
N GLU A 70 7.04 4.55 2.90
CA GLU A 70 7.35 5.97 2.73
C GLU A 70 6.16 6.78 2.23
N GLU A 71 5.45 6.26 1.22
CA GLU A 71 4.25 6.89 0.65
C GLU A 71 3.10 6.96 1.65
N ASN A 72 3.06 6.01 2.58
CA ASN A 72 2.03 5.91 3.61
C ASN A 72 2.49 6.38 4.99
N ARG A 73 3.72 6.86 5.16
CA ARG A 73 4.31 7.23 6.45
C ARG A 73 3.44 8.20 7.26
N PRO A 74 2.92 9.31 6.70
CA PRO A 74 2.08 10.22 7.46
C PRO A 74 0.82 9.56 8.04
N THR A 75 0.20 8.66 7.26
CA THR A 75 -1.00 7.92 7.68
C THR A 75 -0.66 6.88 8.75
N LEU A 76 0.47 6.19 8.61
CA LEU A 76 0.94 5.20 9.58
C LEU A 76 1.28 5.84 10.92
N GLU A 77 1.99 6.97 10.91
CA GLU A 77 2.33 7.73 12.12
C GLU A 77 1.08 8.26 12.83
N ALA A 78 0.12 8.81 12.07
CA ALA A 78 -1.16 9.25 12.63
C ALA A 78 -1.92 8.08 13.27
N PHE A 79 -1.92 6.92 12.63
CA PHE A 79 -2.57 5.71 13.14
C PHE A 79 -1.94 5.24 14.47
N VAL A 80 -0.61 5.14 14.52
CA VAL A 80 0.11 4.75 15.75
C VAL A 80 -0.15 5.74 16.88
N LYS A 81 -0.14 7.04 16.59
CA LYS A 81 -0.47 8.09 17.55
C LYS A 81 -1.90 7.93 18.11
N TYR A 82 -2.88 7.67 17.24
CA TYR A 82 -4.25 7.45 17.68
C TYR A 82 -4.40 6.17 18.52
N MET A 83 -3.70 5.11 18.17
CA MET A 83 -3.66 3.88 18.95
C MET A 83 -3.12 4.14 20.38
N GLN A 84 -2.09 4.96 20.52
CA GLN A 84 -1.55 5.34 21.82
C GLN A 84 -2.52 6.24 22.59
N GLN A 85 -3.10 7.27 21.95
CA GLN A 85 -4.06 8.18 22.56
C GLN A 85 -5.32 7.46 23.05
N GLN A 86 -5.75 6.42 22.36
CA GLN A 86 -6.91 5.59 22.72
C GLN A 86 -6.54 4.42 23.66
N HIS A 87 -5.31 4.38 24.16
CA HIS A 87 -4.81 3.38 25.10
C HIS A 87 -4.77 1.94 24.58
N PHE A 88 -4.79 1.71 23.26
CA PHE A 88 -4.56 0.39 22.68
C PHE A 88 -3.09 -0.04 22.81
N ILE A 89 -2.18 0.92 22.74
CA ILE A 89 -0.75 0.71 22.99
C ILE A 89 -0.27 1.68 24.08
N LYS A 90 0.72 1.25 24.86
CA LYS A 90 1.24 2.06 25.99
C LYS A 90 2.13 3.21 25.56
N LYS A 91 2.82 3.06 24.44
CA LYS A 91 3.74 4.05 23.86
C LYS A 91 3.69 3.98 22.33
N GLU A 92 4.03 5.08 21.69
CA GLU A 92 4.23 5.09 20.24
C GLU A 92 5.34 4.12 19.84
N ILE A 93 5.13 3.42 18.74
CA ILE A 93 6.08 2.47 18.15
C ILE A 93 6.60 3.12 16.86
N PRO A 94 7.92 3.26 16.68
CA PRO A 94 8.47 3.75 15.42
C PRO A 94 8.00 2.91 14.23
N ILE A 95 7.63 3.57 13.15
CA ILE A 95 7.10 2.87 11.96
C ILE A 95 8.12 1.88 11.40
N ASP A 96 9.40 2.22 11.43
CA ASP A 96 10.47 1.37 10.92
C ASP A 96 10.66 0.07 11.74
N ASP A 97 10.17 0.04 12.97
CA ASP A 97 10.16 -1.18 13.81
C ASP A 97 9.00 -2.13 13.49
N LEU A 98 7.97 -1.64 12.77
CA LEU A 98 6.76 -2.40 12.44
C LEU A 98 6.88 -3.13 11.10
N PHE A 99 7.72 -2.64 10.21
CA PHE A 99 7.82 -3.15 8.84
C PHE A 99 9.23 -3.68 8.54
N VAL A 100 9.28 -4.75 7.77
CA VAL A 100 10.57 -5.26 7.29
C VAL A 100 11.07 -4.41 6.12
N PRO A 101 12.40 -4.18 6.01
CA PRO A 101 12.95 -3.40 4.92
C PRO A 101 12.76 -4.11 3.57
N ILE A 102 12.41 -3.34 2.57
CA ILE A 102 12.36 -3.78 1.18
C ILE A 102 13.68 -3.38 0.52
N HIS A 103 14.40 -4.35 0.02
CA HIS A 103 15.74 -4.17 -0.56
C HIS A 103 15.70 -4.19 -2.10
N GLY A 104 16.49 -3.33 -2.72
CA GLY A 104 16.67 -3.23 -4.16
C GLY A 104 15.80 -2.17 -4.82
N ARG A 105 16.16 -1.79 -6.06
CA ARG A 105 15.34 -0.88 -6.86
C ARG A 105 14.00 -1.54 -7.18
N ILE A 106 12.95 -0.86 -6.80
CA ILE A 106 11.59 -1.15 -7.25
C ILE A 106 11.45 -0.34 -8.54
N GLU A 107 11.79 -0.97 -9.65
CA GLU A 107 11.54 -0.40 -10.98
C GLU A 107 10.17 -0.86 -11.47
#